data_6e62f6aa27bada007579986d991070ad
#
_entry.id   6e62f6aa27bada007579986d991070ad
#
_cell.length_a   1.000
_cell.length_b   1.000
_cell.length_c   1.000
_cell.angle_alpha   90.00
_cell.angle_beta   90.00
_cell.angle_gamma   90.00
#
_symmetry.space_group_name_H-M   'P 1'
#
loop_
_entity.id
_entity.type
_entity.pdbx_description
1 polymer ?
#
loop_
_entity_poly.entity_id
_entity_poly.type
_entity_poly.pdbx_seq_one_letter_code
_entity_poly.pdbx_strand_id
1 'polypeptide(L)'
;PIYGDVKMGEEERYFEFPSYPYGLNMSFRREVFGKIGMFNAELGRRKNILLSNEETGIYYNILRHNLKVLYSPFVIVKHKVPAYRTQKKWILKRHYWQGISDVVFEQITSKKSGKILLREAYRDFVSVKRGITGNSGISIKKLYWHVRKIKFETWVECCWKLGEIRQKIV
;
A
#
# COMPACT_ATOMS: atom_id res chain seq x y z
N PRO A 1 1.61 2.05 8.60
CA PRO A 1 3.02 2.13 9.01
C PRO A 1 3.88 1.15 8.21
N ILE A 2 5.00 1.65 7.66
CA ILE A 2 5.88 0.88 6.75
C ILE A 2 6.60 -0.29 7.45
N TYR A 3 6.73 -0.20 8.77
CA TYR A 3 7.43 -1.17 9.61
C TYR A 3 6.50 -2.02 10.47
N GLY A 4 5.18 -1.85 10.34
CA GLY A 4 4.20 -2.61 11.10
C GLY A 4 4.08 -2.21 12.58
N ASP A 5 4.56 -1.01 12.96
CA ASP A 5 4.31 -0.48 14.30
C ASP A 5 2.87 0.01 14.39
N VAL A 6 2.03 -0.75 15.07
CA VAL A 6 0.60 -0.52 15.18
C VAL A 6 0.20 -0.54 16.64
N LYS A 7 -0.20 0.62 17.13
CA LYS A 7 -0.80 0.78 18.46
C LYS A 7 -2.24 1.26 18.27
N MET A 8 -3.19 0.40 18.61
CA MET A 8 -4.62 0.69 18.47
C MET A 8 -5.33 0.94 19.80
N GLY A 9 -4.57 1.15 20.85
CA GLY A 9 -5.07 1.36 22.23
C GLY A 9 -4.88 0.14 23.12
N GLU A 10 -5.39 0.25 24.34
CA GLU A 10 -5.22 -0.74 25.40
C GLU A 10 -6.46 -1.61 25.62
N GLU A 11 -7.51 -1.39 24.83
CA GLU A 11 -8.78 -2.12 24.93
C GLU A 11 -9.02 -3.02 23.72
N GLU A 12 -9.69 -4.15 23.94
CA GLU A 12 -10.15 -4.99 22.86
C GLU A 12 -11.28 -4.31 22.09
N ARG A 13 -11.19 -4.37 20.74
CA ARG A 13 -12.21 -3.80 19.85
C ARG A 13 -12.24 -4.49 18.50
N TYR A 14 -13.34 -4.39 17.81
CA TYR A 14 -13.41 -4.85 16.43
C TYR A 14 -12.76 -3.83 15.50
N PHE A 15 -12.10 -4.35 14.46
CA PHE A 15 -11.64 -3.51 13.37
C PHE A 15 -12.82 -2.97 12.59
N GLU A 16 -12.76 -1.68 12.26
CA GLU A 16 -13.71 -0.99 11.40
C GLU A 16 -12.96 -0.38 10.21
N PHE A 17 -13.54 -0.49 9.01
CA PHE A 17 -12.94 0.12 7.81
C PHE A 17 -12.83 1.64 8.00
N PRO A 18 -11.72 2.28 7.62
CA PRO A 18 -10.61 1.76 6.79
C PRO A 18 -9.46 1.10 7.57
N SER A 19 -9.54 0.93 8.87
CA SER A 19 -8.52 0.21 9.64
C SER A 19 -8.57 -1.29 9.33
N TYR A 20 -7.41 -1.92 9.24
CA TYR A 20 -7.30 -3.36 8.98
C TYR A 20 -6.10 -3.95 9.73
N PRO A 21 -6.12 -5.25 10.05
CA PRO A 21 -5.01 -5.91 10.72
C PRO A 21 -3.80 -6.03 9.80
N TYR A 22 -2.62 -6.13 10.39
CA TYR A 22 -1.35 -6.30 9.68
C TYR A 22 -0.89 -7.75 9.75
N GLY A 23 -0.41 -8.28 8.63
CA GLY A 23 -0.02 -9.68 8.47
C GLY A 23 1.07 -10.20 9.40
N LEU A 24 1.73 -9.30 10.13
CA LEU A 24 2.75 -9.65 11.12
C LEU A 24 2.17 -10.35 12.37
N ASN A 25 0.90 -10.10 12.69
CA ASN A 25 0.25 -10.59 13.89
C ASN A 25 -1.24 -10.81 13.63
N MET A 26 -1.57 -11.92 12.99
CA MET A 26 -2.94 -12.30 12.64
C MET A 26 -3.13 -13.78 12.91
N SER A 27 -4.30 -14.14 13.40
CA SER A 27 -4.74 -15.54 13.54
C SER A 27 -6.16 -15.69 13.01
N PHE A 28 -6.47 -16.86 12.49
CA PHE A 28 -7.77 -17.18 11.91
C PHE A 28 -8.27 -18.49 12.47
N ARG A 29 -9.56 -18.58 12.70
CA ARG A 29 -10.22 -19.89 12.85
C ARG A 29 -10.22 -20.58 11.50
N ARG A 30 -9.87 -21.86 11.47
CA ARG A 30 -9.73 -22.63 10.23
C ARG A 30 -10.98 -22.62 9.35
N GLU A 31 -12.16 -22.71 9.97
CA GLU A 31 -13.44 -22.70 9.27
C GLU A 31 -13.74 -21.38 8.52
N VAL A 32 -13.07 -20.27 8.89
CA VAL A 32 -13.22 -18.98 8.21
C VAL A 32 -12.82 -19.10 6.75
N PHE A 33 -11.73 -19.81 6.46
CA PHE A 33 -11.23 -19.98 5.08
C PHE A 33 -12.21 -20.74 4.19
N GLY A 34 -13.04 -21.62 4.74
CA GLY A 34 -14.12 -22.27 4.00
C GLY A 34 -15.22 -21.32 3.55
N LYS A 35 -15.37 -20.17 4.20
CA LYS A 35 -16.37 -19.14 3.88
C LYS A 35 -15.80 -18.05 2.95
N ILE A 36 -14.60 -17.56 3.22
CA ILE A 36 -14.04 -16.38 2.57
C ILE A 36 -12.97 -16.72 1.52
N GLY A 37 -12.56 -17.97 1.40
CA GLY A 37 -11.42 -18.40 0.57
C GLY A 37 -10.06 -18.12 1.25
N MET A 38 -9.01 -18.55 0.57
CA MET A 38 -7.61 -18.36 1.01
C MET A 38 -7.10 -16.96 0.62
N PHE A 39 -5.87 -16.64 1.06
CA PHE A 39 -5.15 -15.46 0.59
C PHE A 39 -5.03 -15.47 -0.95
N ASN A 40 -5.29 -14.31 -1.57
CA ASN A 40 -5.13 -14.20 -3.01
C ASN A 40 -3.65 -14.25 -3.38
N ALA A 41 -3.27 -15.24 -4.19
CA ALA A 41 -1.90 -15.45 -4.63
C ALA A 41 -1.38 -14.37 -5.62
N GLU A 42 -2.25 -13.52 -6.17
CA GLU A 42 -1.84 -12.38 -7.01
C GLU A 42 -1.34 -11.20 -6.17
N LEU A 43 -1.68 -11.17 -4.89
CA LEU A 43 -1.20 -10.21 -3.90
C LEU A 43 -0.02 -10.80 -3.11
N GLY A 44 0.71 -9.94 -2.40
CA GLY A 44 1.81 -10.36 -1.54
C GLY A 44 3.17 -10.45 -2.24
N ARG A 45 4.18 -10.65 -1.43
CA ARG A 45 5.59 -10.61 -1.86
C ARG A 45 6.00 -11.88 -2.57
N ARG A 46 6.74 -11.72 -3.70
CA ARG A 46 7.35 -12.85 -4.42
C ARG A 46 8.77 -12.47 -4.83
N LYS A 47 9.77 -13.21 -4.36
CA LYS A 47 11.19 -12.97 -4.72
C LYS A 47 11.56 -11.47 -4.63
N ASN A 48 11.81 -10.84 -5.79
CA ASN A 48 12.19 -9.42 -5.91
C ASN A 48 10.99 -8.46 -6.03
N ILE A 49 9.76 -8.96 -6.06
CA ILE A 49 8.52 -8.20 -6.17
C ILE A 49 8.03 -7.91 -4.75
N LEU A 50 7.86 -6.62 -4.43
CA LEU A 50 7.43 -6.17 -3.10
C LEU A 50 5.92 -5.87 -3.06
N LEU A 51 5.10 -6.62 -3.81
CA LEU A 51 3.65 -6.52 -3.70
C LEU A 51 3.20 -6.76 -2.25
N SER A 52 2.05 -6.24 -1.92
CA SER A 52 1.39 -6.36 -0.62
C SER A 52 -0.13 -6.31 -0.82
N ASN A 53 -0.87 -6.04 0.24
CA ASN A 53 -2.32 -6.01 0.30
C ASN A 53 -2.97 -7.40 0.34
N GLU A 54 -2.19 -8.46 0.55
CA GLU A 54 -2.72 -9.79 0.83
C GLU A 54 -3.59 -9.79 2.10
N GLU A 55 -3.14 -9.09 3.14
CA GLU A 55 -3.88 -8.93 4.39
C GLU A 55 -5.14 -8.08 4.19
N THR A 56 -5.03 -7.00 3.40
CA THR A 56 -6.16 -6.14 3.06
C THR A 56 -7.20 -6.92 2.25
N GLY A 57 -6.74 -7.78 1.33
CA GLY A 57 -7.59 -8.62 0.51
C GLY A 57 -8.40 -9.62 1.33
N ILE A 58 -7.77 -10.32 2.26
CA ILE A 58 -8.50 -11.26 3.10
C ILE A 58 -9.44 -10.55 4.08
N TYR A 59 -9.03 -9.40 4.63
CA TYR A 59 -9.89 -8.57 5.47
C TYR A 59 -11.12 -8.07 4.72
N TYR A 60 -10.96 -7.62 3.48
CA TYR A 60 -12.08 -7.25 2.61
C TYR A 60 -13.08 -8.41 2.43
N ASN A 61 -12.59 -9.63 2.22
CA ASN A 61 -13.46 -10.82 2.13
C ASN A 61 -14.17 -11.12 3.45
N ILE A 62 -13.50 -10.95 4.59
CA ILE A 62 -14.11 -11.09 5.93
C ILE A 62 -15.31 -10.15 6.07
N LEU A 63 -15.13 -8.87 5.73
CA LEU A 63 -16.20 -7.87 5.81
C LEU A 63 -17.38 -8.19 4.89
N ARG A 64 -17.12 -8.64 3.65
CA ARG A 64 -18.17 -9.03 2.70
C ARG A 64 -19.02 -10.20 3.16
N HIS A 65 -18.50 -11.03 4.05
CA HIS A 65 -19.20 -12.16 4.65
C HIS A 65 -19.79 -11.84 6.03
N ASN A 66 -19.86 -10.55 6.39
CA ASN A 66 -20.36 -10.06 7.68
C ASN A 66 -19.65 -10.70 8.89
N LEU A 67 -18.39 -11.08 8.73
CA LEU A 67 -17.56 -11.58 9.82
C LEU A 67 -16.80 -10.41 10.45
N LYS A 68 -16.39 -10.59 11.70
CA LYS A 68 -15.71 -9.56 12.48
C LYS A 68 -14.25 -9.96 12.74
N VAL A 69 -13.37 -8.98 12.86
CA VAL A 69 -11.97 -9.15 13.26
C VAL A 69 -11.75 -8.42 14.57
N LEU A 70 -11.31 -9.14 15.58
CA LEU A 70 -11.03 -8.59 16.91
C LEU A 70 -9.57 -8.13 16.98
N TYR A 71 -9.34 -6.91 17.46
CA TYR A 71 -8.05 -6.45 17.95
C TYR A 71 -7.96 -6.78 19.44
N SER A 72 -6.85 -7.39 19.86
CA SER A 72 -6.53 -7.58 21.28
C SER A 72 -5.16 -6.97 21.60
N PRO A 73 -5.07 -6.05 22.55
CA PRO A 73 -3.80 -5.44 22.97
C PRO A 73 -2.88 -6.43 23.69
N PHE A 74 -3.41 -7.58 24.12
CA PHE A 74 -2.64 -8.60 24.82
C PHE A 74 -1.86 -9.51 23.88
N VAL A 75 -2.18 -9.51 22.59
CA VAL A 75 -1.49 -10.29 21.56
C VAL A 75 -0.39 -9.42 20.94
N ILE A 76 0.80 -9.48 21.51
CA ILE A 76 1.92 -8.62 21.15
C ILE A 76 3.02 -9.45 20.48
N VAL A 77 3.51 -8.98 19.34
CA VAL A 77 4.70 -9.51 18.66
C VAL A 77 5.75 -8.43 18.47
N LYS A 78 7.01 -8.80 18.58
CA LYS A 78 8.13 -7.89 18.28
C LYS A 78 8.59 -8.11 16.84
N HIS A 79 8.46 -7.09 16.00
CA HIS A 79 8.90 -7.13 14.62
C HIS A 79 10.37 -6.71 14.49
N LYS A 80 11.25 -7.66 14.14
CA LYS A 80 12.65 -7.34 13.85
C LYS A 80 12.75 -6.76 12.44
N VAL A 81 13.06 -5.47 12.35
CA VAL A 81 13.28 -4.77 11.07
C VAL A 81 14.77 -4.80 10.74
N PRO A 82 15.19 -5.48 9.66
CA PRO A 82 16.58 -5.45 9.21
C PRO A 82 17.05 -4.04 8.84
N ALA A 83 18.29 -3.68 9.15
CA ALA A 83 18.84 -2.33 8.95
C ALA A 83 18.70 -1.82 7.49
N TYR A 84 18.82 -2.70 6.48
CA TYR A 84 18.65 -2.27 5.08
C TYR A 84 17.26 -1.72 4.78
N ARG A 85 16.21 -2.10 5.55
CA ARG A 85 14.84 -1.59 5.38
C ARG A 85 14.65 -0.18 5.92
N THR A 86 15.57 0.34 6.73
CA THR A 86 15.54 1.73 7.23
C THR A 86 16.22 2.70 6.26
N GLN A 87 16.88 2.20 5.22
CA GLN A 87 17.53 3.05 4.22
C GLN A 87 16.52 3.73 3.31
N LYS A 88 16.76 5.01 2.99
CA LYS A 88 15.91 5.82 2.08
C LYS A 88 15.58 5.11 0.78
N LYS A 89 16.59 4.47 0.14
CA LYS A 89 16.41 3.71 -1.11
C LYS A 89 15.38 2.59 -0.98
N TRP A 90 15.40 1.85 0.14
CA TRP A 90 14.43 0.80 0.37
C TRP A 90 13.03 1.35 0.62
N ILE A 91 12.92 2.43 1.40
CA ILE A 91 11.65 3.10 1.69
C ILE A 91 10.98 3.57 0.38
N LEU A 92 11.73 4.25 -0.50
CA LEU A 92 11.22 4.70 -1.79
C LEU A 92 10.77 3.52 -2.68
N LYS A 93 11.59 2.46 -2.75
CA LYS A 93 11.23 1.24 -3.48
C LYS A 93 9.95 0.60 -2.90
N ARG A 94 9.80 0.58 -1.57
CA ARG A 94 8.62 0.02 -0.91
C ARG A 94 7.35 0.81 -1.23
N HIS A 95 7.41 2.14 -1.25
CA HIS A 95 6.26 2.99 -1.59
C HIS A 95 5.89 2.85 -3.08
N TYR A 96 6.86 2.78 -3.97
CA TYR A 96 6.59 2.49 -5.38
C TYR A 96 5.81 1.18 -5.56
N TRP A 97 6.24 0.11 -4.90
CA TRP A 97 5.54 -1.17 -4.93
C TRP A 97 4.19 -1.14 -4.20
N GLN A 98 4.03 -0.27 -3.19
CA GLN A 98 2.73 -0.07 -2.56
C GLN A 98 1.74 0.53 -3.55
N GLY A 99 2.13 1.55 -4.32
CA GLY A 99 1.27 2.11 -5.37
C GLY A 99 0.81 1.06 -6.39
N ILE A 100 1.72 0.17 -6.83
CA ILE A 100 1.36 -0.96 -7.69
C ILE A 100 0.35 -1.88 -6.98
N SER A 101 0.60 -2.22 -5.71
CA SER A 101 -0.25 -3.13 -4.93
C SER A 101 -1.67 -2.59 -4.76
N ASP A 102 -1.80 -1.28 -4.55
CA ASP A 102 -3.10 -0.64 -4.34
C ASP A 102 -3.95 -0.70 -5.62
N VAL A 103 -3.34 -0.50 -6.78
CA VAL A 103 -4.04 -0.64 -8.07
C VAL A 103 -4.41 -2.10 -8.36
N VAL A 104 -3.50 -3.05 -8.11
CA VAL A 104 -3.82 -4.48 -8.28
C VAL A 104 -4.99 -4.88 -7.37
N PHE A 105 -4.95 -4.46 -6.11
CA PHE A 105 -6.04 -4.71 -5.16
C PHE A 105 -7.36 -4.10 -5.65
N GLU A 106 -7.33 -2.87 -6.16
CA GLU A 106 -8.50 -2.19 -6.68
C GLU A 106 -9.06 -2.89 -7.94
N GLN A 107 -8.22 -3.34 -8.85
CA GLN A 107 -8.62 -4.13 -10.02
C GLN A 107 -9.34 -5.43 -9.63
N ILE A 108 -8.83 -6.13 -8.63
CA ILE A 108 -9.42 -7.39 -8.14
C ILE A 108 -10.77 -7.13 -7.46
N THR A 109 -10.91 -6.02 -6.71
CA THR A 109 -12.09 -5.76 -5.88
C THR A 109 -13.20 -4.97 -6.57
N SER A 110 -12.87 -4.00 -7.43
CA SER A 110 -13.83 -3.05 -8.02
C SER A 110 -14.14 -3.28 -9.50
N LYS A 111 -13.39 -4.16 -10.18
CA LYS A 111 -13.55 -4.44 -11.62
C LYS A 111 -13.57 -3.16 -12.49
N LYS A 112 -12.75 -2.16 -12.14
CA LYS A 112 -12.69 -0.91 -12.92
C LYS A 112 -12.30 -1.16 -14.39
N SER A 113 -12.93 -0.42 -15.29
CA SER A 113 -12.58 -0.49 -16.71
C SER A 113 -11.23 0.19 -17.01
N GLY A 114 -10.53 -0.29 -18.06
CA GLY A 114 -9.25 0.30 -18.47
C GLY A 114 -9.30 1.80 -18.78
N LYS A 115 -10.44 2.32 -19.29
CA LYS A 115 -10.64 3.77 -19.54
C LYS A 115 -10.60 4.60 -18.24
N ILE A 116 -11.17 4.08 -17.16
CA ILE A 116 -11.15 4.74 -15.84
C ILE A 116 -9.71 4.74 -15.31
N LEU A 117 -9.01 3.61 -15.40
CA LEU A 117 -7.62 3.49 -14.96
C LEU A 117 -6.68 4.44 -15.70
N LEU A 118 -6.84 4.61 -17.02
CA LEU A 118 -6.04 5.56 -17.81
C LEU A 118 -6.30 7.03 -17.40
N ARG A 119 -7.54 7.40 -17.12
CA ARG A 119 -7.86 8.74 -16.62
C ARG A 119 -7.21 9.00 -15.25
N GLU A 120 -7.24 8.02 -14.37
CA GLU A 120 -6.61 8.11 -13.05
C GLU A 120 -5.09 8.19 -13.20
N ALA A 121 -4.47 7.37 -14.06
CA ALA A 121 -3.04 7.42 -14.35
C ALA A 121 -2.60 8.81 -14.85
N TYR A 122 -3.38 9.43 -15.73
CA TYR A 122 -3.10 10.78 -16.21
C TYR A 122 -3.16 11.82 -15.08
N ARG A 123 -4.18 11.77 -14.22
CA ARG A 123 -4.28 12.67 -13.06
C ARG A 123 -3.11 12.53 -12.11
N ASP A 124 -2.70 11.28 -11.85
CA ASP A 124 -1.58 10.96 -10.97
C ASP A 124 -0.27 11.47 -11.58
N PHE A 125 -0.07 11.30 -12.88
CA PHE A 125 1.09 11.86 -13.59
C PHE A 125 1.17 13.38 -13.47
N VAL A 126 0.05 14.09 -13.65
CA VAL A 126 -0.01 15.55 -13.47
C VAL A 126 0.33 15.93 -12.03
N SER A 127 -0.17 15.16 -11.04
CA SER A 127 0.12 15.38 -9.62
C SER A 127 1.62 15.18 -9.31
N VAL A 128 2.23 14.11 -9.79
CA VAL A 128 3.68 13.86 -9.65
C VAL A 128 4.49 15.01 -10.29
N LYS A 129 4.12 15.42 -11.50
CA LYS A 129 4.76 16.54 -12.17
C LYS A 129 4.70 17.81 -11.31
N ARG A 130 3.53 18.16 -10.76
CA ARG A 130 3.37 19.32 -9.88
C ARG A 130 4.17 19.19 -8.59
N GLY A 131 4.19 18.01 -7.95
CA GLY A 131 4.99 17.76 -6.76
C GLY A 131 6.49 17.94 -6.97
N ILE A 132 7.00 17.58 -8.17
CA ILE A 132 8.42 17.73 -8.51
C ILE A 132 8.78 19.16 -8.94
N THR A 133 7.92 19.82 -9.72
CA THR A 133 8.24 21.11 -10.34
C THR A 133 7.62 22.33 -9.64
N GLY A 134 6.74 22.10 -8.68
CA GLY A 134 5.87 23.16 -8.18
C GLY A 134 4.89 23.62 -9.26
N ASN A 135 4.25 24.78 -9.05
CA ASN A 135 3.32 25.38 -10.04
C ASN A 135 4.04 26.15 -11.19
N SER A 136 5.37 26.21 -11.15
CA SER A 136 6.17 26.88 -12.18
C SER A 136 6.54 25.88 -13.27
N GLY A 137 6.23 26.18 -14.54
CA GLY A 137 6.63 25.39 -15.71
C GLY A 137 8.16 25.36 -15.88
N ILE A 138 8.84 24.55 -15.08
CA ILE A 138 10.30 24.47 -15.04
C ILE A 138 10.80 23.61 -16.21
N SER A 139 11.77 24.11 -16.96
CA SER A 139 12.52 23.38 -17.99
C SER A 139 13.25 22.18 -17.38
N ILE A 140 13.39 21.09 -18.16
CA ILE A 140 14.04 19.83 -17.73
C ILE A 140 15.47 20.09 -17.17
N LYS A 141 16.21 21.07 -17.66
CA LYS A 141 17.54 21.46 -17.14
C LYS A 141 17.48 22.03 -15.71
N LYS A 142 16.45 22.78 -15.36
CA LYS A 142 16.23 23.28 -13.99
C LYS A 142 15.68 22.21 -13.06
N LEU A 143 15.05 21.16 -13.59
CA LEU A 143 14.51 20.02 -12.83
C LEU A 143 15.59 19.32 -11.99
N TYR A 144 16.80 19.13 -12.54
CA TYR A 144 17.91 18.47 -11.84
C TYR A 144 18.33 19.17 -10.53
N TRP A 145 18.28 20.50 -10.49
CA TRP A 145 18.57 21.29 -9.30
C TRP A 145 17.42 21.32 -8.29
N HIS A 146 16.19 21.30 -8.76
CA HIS A 146 14.99 21.23 -7.90
C HIS A 146 14.85 19.87 -7.22
N VAL A 147 15.16 18.79 -7.95
CA VAL A 147 15.11 17.40 -7.44
C VAL A 147 15.95 17.22 -6.17
N ARG A 148 17.11 17.89 -6.06
CA ARG A 148 17.96 17.85 -4.86
C ARG A 148 17.37 18.57 -3.63
N LYS A 149 16.43 19.47 -3.82
CA LYS A 149 15.78 20.26 -2.75
C LYS A 149 14.41 19.71 -2.32
N ILE A 150 13.90 18.69 -3.03
CA ILE A 150 12.62 18.10 -2.70
C ILE A 150 12.73 17.38 -1.34
N LYS A 151 11.76 17.65 -0.47
CA LYS A 151 11.67 16.96 0.83
C LYS A 151 11.47 15.45 0.62
N PHE A 152 12.01 14.66 1.54
CA PHE A 152 11.95 13.20 1.44
C PHE A 152 10.51 12.67 1.38
N GLU A 153 9.58 13.30 2.10
CA GLU A 153 8.16 12.96 2.11
C GLU A 153 7.53 13.09 0.71
N THR A 154 7.88 14.16 -0.03
CA THR A 154 7.43 14.35 -1.42
C THR A 154 7.97 13.27 -2.34
N TRP A 155 9.23 12.83 -2.14
CA TRP A 155 9.78 11.70 -2.88
C TRP A 155 9.04 10.39 -2.61
N VAL A 156 8.68 10.15 -1.36
CA VAL A 156 7.89 8.97 -0.96
C VAL A 156 6.55 8.96 -1.68
N GLU A 157 5.85 10.09 -1.70
CA GLU A 157 4.56 10.24 -2.39
C GLU A 157 4.70 10.07 -3.91
N CYS A 158 5.71 10.69 -4.52
CA CYS A 158 5.99 10.53 -5.94
C CYS A 158 6.29 9.08 -6.31
N CYS A 159 7.07 8.35 -5.52
CA CYS A 159 7.36 6.94 -5.77
C CYS A 159 6.10 6.08 -5.70
N TRP A 160 5.23 6.33 -4.74
CA TRP A 160 3.95 5.65 -4.64
C TRP A 160 3.08 5.90 -5.88
N LYS A 161 2.88 7.16 -6.26
CA LYS A 161 2.12 7.55 -7.45
C LYS A 161 2.69 6.99 -8.76
N LEU A 162 4.01 6.94 -8.90
CA LEU A 162 4.65 6.30 -10.05
C LEU A 162 4.35 4.79 -10.12
N GLY A 163 4.28 4.11 -8.98
CA GLY A 163 3.85 2.72 -8.90
C GLY A 163 2.42 2.55 -9.40
N GLU A 164 1.48 3.38 -8.94
CA GLU A 164 0.09 3.40 -9.39
C GLU A 164 -0.02 3.63 -10.91
N ILE A 165 0.69 4.66 -11.43
CA ILE A 165 0.69 5.01 -12.86
C ILE A 165 1.14 3.83 -13.70
N ARG A 166 2.26 3.20 -13.35
CA ARG A 166 2.79 2.05 -14.07
C ARG A 166 1.75 0.93 -14.16
N GLN A 167 1.13 0.59 -13.05
CA GLN A 167 0.17 -0.52 -13.02
C GLN A 167 -1.13 -0.21 -13.77
N LYS A 168 -1.54 1.06 -13.87
CA LYS A 168 -2.74 1.46 -14.61
C LYS A 168 -2.56 1.45 -16.13
N ILE A 169 -1.31 1.53 -16.61
CA ILE A 169 -0.96 1.57 -18.04
C ILE A 169 -0.67 0.18 -18.61
N VAL A 170 -0.18 -0.73 -17.79
CA VAL A 170 0.07 -2.14 -18.15
C VAL A 170 -1.23 -2.95 -18.12
#